data_2036a8ba60ecebd202cf857661f8b9fe
#
_entry.id   2036a8ba60ecebd202cf857661f8b9fe
#
_cell.length_a   1.000
_cell.length_b   1.000
_cell.length_c   1.000
_cell.angle_alpha   90.00
_cell.angle_beta   90.00
_cell.angle_gamma   90.00
#
_symmetry.space_group_name_H-M   'P 1'
#
loop_
_entity.id
_entity.type
_entity.pdbx_description
1 polymer ?
#
loop_
_entity_poly.entity_id
_entity_poly.type
_entity_poly.pdbx_seq_one_letter_code
_entity_poly.pdbx_strand_id
1 'polypeptide(L)'
;MKNGVYYNGQGDFKMETGGVMSELKKKINYTVVCVNEFADRYHLSSKEAFTYLYDYRGIEFLKENYDIEHTLSLAEAVDDLTTICRNNGGRY
;
A
#
# COMPACT_ATOMS: atom_id res chain seq x y z
N MET A 1 23.06 -13.23 9.75
CA MET A 1 22.18 -13.39 9.67
C MET A 1 21.44 -13.48 9.58
N LYS A 2 22.18 -13.32 9.80
CA LYS A 2 21.28 -13.46 9.85
C LYS A 2 20.43 -13.33 9.79
N ASN A 3 21.43 -13.11 10.06
CA ASN A 3 20.38 -13.14 10.14
C ASN A 3 19.62 -13.11 10.19
N GLY A 4 20.41 -13.25 10.63
CA GLY A 4 19.52 -13.30 10.75
C GLY A 4 18.75 -13.49 10.86
N VAL A 5 19.20 -13.28 10.84
CA VAL A 5 18.30 -13.50 10.93
C VAL A 5 17.47 -13.80 10.76
N TYR A 6 17.90 -14.09 11.14
CA TYR A 6 16.99 -14.34 11.17
C TYR A 6 16.12 -14.96 10.96
N TYR A 7 16.59 -15.41 10.99
CA TYR A 7 15.68 -15.92 10.94
C TYR A 7 15.09 -16.58 11.07
N ASN A 8 15.92 -17.11 11.45
CA ASN A 8 15.26 -17.65 11.71
C ASN A 8 14.53 -18.08 11.91
N GLY A 9 15.27 -18.59 12.22
CA GLY A 9 14.54 -18.79 12.46
C GLY A 9 13.84 -18.92 12.78
N GLN A 10 14.21 -19.00 13.26
CA GLN A 10 13.50 -18.83 13.71
C GLN A 10 12.50 -18.34 13.88
N GLY A 11 13.08 -18.65 14.26
CA GLY A 11 12.24 -18.00 14.55
C GLY A 11 11.68 -17.44 14.80
N ASP A 12 12.10 -17.16 15.28
CA ASP A 12 11.55 -16.42 15.60
C ASP A 12 11.28 -15.69 15.82
N PHE A 13 11.58 -15.45 15.99
CA PHE A 13 11.29 -14.53 16.24
C PHE A 13 10.49 -14.04 16.38
N LYS A 14 10.62 -13.65 16.85
CA LYS A 14 9.82 -13.05 17.07
C LYS A 14 9.20 -12.35 17.43
N MET A 15 9.84 -11.51 17.75
CA MET A 15 8.80 -11.15 18.25
C MET A 15 8.47 -9.79 18.78
N GLU A 16 9.15 -9.00 19.49
CA GLU A 16 8.79 -7.76 20.06
C GLU A 16 8.95 -6.63 19.15
N THR A 17 9.81 -6.72 18.30
CA THR A 17 9.81 -5.87 17.15
C THR A 17 8.62 -6.22 16.29
N GLY A 18 7.93 -7.29 16.65
CA GLY A 18 6.78 -7.77 15.94
C GLY A 18 5.70 -6.73 15.77
N GLY A 19 5.51 -5.84 16.76
CA GLY A 19 4.48 -4.81 16.66
C GLY A 19 4.75 -3.86 15.50
N VAL A 20 5.97 -3.36 15.41
CA VAL A 20 6.36 -2.43 14.34
C VAL A 20 6.31 -3.13 12.98
N MET A 21 6.84 -4.35 12.91
CA MET A 21 6.83 -5.10 11.66
C MET A 21 5.42 -5.44 11.21
N SER A 22 4.54 -5.74 12.17
CA SER A 22 3.15 -6.04 11.86
C SER A 22 2.46 -4.82 11.25
N GLU A 23 2.70 -3.64 11.78
CA GLU A 23 2.09 -2.41 11.26
C GLU A 23 2.58 -2.12 9.86
N LEU A 24 3.88 -2.25 9.61
CA LEU A 24 4.45 -2.07 8.29
C LEU A 24 3.86 -3.07 7.31
N LYS A 25 3.75 -4.32 7.72
CA LYS A 25 3.21 -5.37 6.86
C LYS A 25 1.76 -5.08 6.49
N LYS A 26 0.96 -4.59 7.43
CA LYS A 26 -0.43 -4.23 7.17
C LYS A 26 -0.51 -3.13 6.11
N LYS A 27 0.35 -2.11 6.23
CA LYS A 27 0.35 -1.02 5.26
C LYS A 27 0.76 -1.48 3.87
N ILE A 28 1.76 -2.36 3.79
CA ILE A 28 2.20 -2.91 2.51
C ILE A 28 1.08 -3.73 1.88
N ASN A 29 0.45 -4.61 2.66
CA ASN A 29 -0.63 -5.44 2.15
C ASN A 29 -1.80 -4.58 1.68
N TYR A 30 -2.17 -3.57 2.43
CA TYR A 30 -3.24 -2.67 2.05
C TYR A 30 -2.92 -1.94 0.75
N THR A 31 -1.67 -1.47 0.62
CA THR A 31 -1.24 -0.78 -0.59
C THR A 31 -1.38 -1.68 -1.81
N VAL A 32 -0.96 -2.94 -1.69
CA VAL A 32 -1.07 -3.90 -2.80
C VAL A 32 -2.53 -4.08 -3.20
N VAL A 33 -3.42 -4.23 -2.22
CA VAL A 33 -4.85 -4.40 -2.50
C VAL A 33 -5.39 -3.16 -3.21
N CYS A 34 -5.04 -1.97 -2.76
CA CYS A 34 -5.51 -0.74 -3.39
C CYS A 34 -4.97 -0.57 -4.80
N VAL A 35 -3.71 -0.94 -5.04
CA VAL A 35 -3.13 -0.89 -6.38
C VAL A 35 -3.93 -1.80 -7.31
N ASN A 36 -4.24 -3.01 -6.86
CA ASN A 36 -4.97 -3.95 -7.69
C ASN A 36 -6.40 -3.47 -7.98
N GLU A 37 -7.06 -2.87 -6.99
CA GLU A 37 -8.41 -2.33 -7.19
C GLU A 37 -8.40 -1.16 -8.15
N PHE A 38 -7.40 -0.30 -8.03
CA PHE A 38 -7.22 0.82 -8.96
C PHE A 38 -6.99 0.30 -10.38
N ALA A 39 -6.12 -0.72 -10.50
CA ALA A 39 -5.84 -1.33 -11.79
C ALA A 39 -7.12 -1.89 -12.43
N ASP A 40 -7.93 -2.58 -11.65
CA ASP A 40 -9.18 -3.13 -12.15
C ASP A 40 -10.13 -2.04 -12.63
N ARG A 41 -10.25 -0.96 -11.86
CA ARG A 41 -11.18 0.12 -12.24
C ARG A 41 -10.78 0.76 -13.56
N TYR A 42 -9.49 0.97 -13.78
CA TYR A 42 -9.01 1.72 -14.94
C TYR A 42 -8.41 0.83 -16.02
N HIS A 43 -8.59 -0.50 -15.89
CA HIS A 43 -8.14 -1.47 -16.89
C HIS A 43 -6.63 -1.38 -17.15
N LEU A 44 -5.88 -1.29 -16.05
CA LEU A 44 -4.42 -1.23 -16.10
C LEU A 44 -3.84 -2.54 -15.56
N SER A 45 -2.60 -2.82 -15.94
CA SER A 45 -1.87 -3.87 -15.24
C SER A 45 -1.51 -3.38 -13.84
N SER A 46 -1.17 -4.30 -12.94
CA SER A 46 -0.74 -3.91 -11.60
C SER A 46 0.49 -3.01 -11.64
N LYS A 47 1.41 -3.30 -12.57
CA LYS A 47 2.62 -2.49 -12.72
C LYS A 47 2.29 -1.07 -13.19
N GLU A 48 1.41 -0.96 -14.17
CA GLU A 48 0.99 0.36 -14.67
C GLU A 48 0.29 1.16 -13.57
N ALA A 49 -0.59 0.49 -12.83
CA ALA A 49 -1.31 1.15 -11.75
C ALA A 49 -0.36 1.62 -10.66
N PHE A 50 0.59 0.76 -10.27
CA PHE A 50 1.56 1.13 -9.23
C PHE A 50 2.40 2.33 -9.68
N THR A 51 2.89 2.29 -10.91
CA THR A 51 3.72 3.37 -11.45
C THR A 51 2.95 4.69 -11.46
N TYR A 52 1.71 4.64 -11.93
CA TYR A 52 0.86 5.83 -11.97
C TYR A 52 0.63 6.37 -10.55
N LEU A 53 0.24 5.50 -9.62
CA LEU A 53 -0.03 5.92 -8.26
C LEU A 53 1.22 6.47 -7.58
N TYR A 54 2.38 5.86 -7.86
CA TYR A 54 3.64 6.34 -7.30
C TYR A 54 3.98 7.73 -7.86
N ASP A 55 3.87 7.89 -9.16
CA ASP A 55 4.26 9.14 -9.82
C ASP A 55 3.37 10.32 -9.41
N TYR A 56 2.11 10.07 -9.15
CA TYR A 56 1.15 11.13 -8.83
C TYR A 56 0.74 11.12 -7.35
N ARG A 57 1.61 10.59 -6.50
CA ARG A 57 1.55 10.67 -5.04
C ARG A 57 0.46 9.84 -4.38
N GLY A 58 -0.15 8.92 -5.12
CA GLY A 58 -1.16 8.04 -4.55
C GLY A 58 -0.58 7.06 -3.54
N ILE A 59 0.61 6.51 -3.81
CA ILE A 59 1.25 5.57 -2.88
C ILE A 59 1.61 6.30 -1.58
N GLU A 60 2.15 7.50 -1.69
CA GLU A 60 2.49 8.31 -0.53
C GLU A 60 1.24 8.63 0.29
N PHE A 61 0.14 8.96 -0.39
CA PHE A 61 -1.13 9.24 0.26
C PHE A 61 -1.61 8.05 1.09
N LEU A 62 -1.57 6.84 0.51
CA LEU A 62 -2.00 5.64 1.22
C LEU A 62 -1.14 5.39 2.46
N LYS A 63 0.16 5.61 2.34
CA LYS A 63 1.07 5.40 3.45
C LYS A 63 0.80 6.40 4.59
N GLU A 64 0.58 7.65 4.24
CA GLU A 64 0.38 8.71 5.23
C GLU A 64 -1.01 8.68 5.85
N ASN A 65 -1.99 8.16 5.14
CA ASN A 65 -3.39 8.18 5.58
C ASN A 65 -3.97 6.78 5.80
N TYR A 66 -3.11 5.81 6.03
CA TYR A 66 -3.53 4.42 6.22
C TYR A 66 -4.59 4.29 7.30
N ASP A 67 -4.43 4.98 8.43
CA ASP A 67 -5.34 4.84 9.57
C ASP A 67 -6.78 5.17 9.18
N ILE A 68 -6.97 6.12 8.31
CA ILE A 68 -8.31 6.51 7.85
C ILE A 68 -8.73 5.67 6.66
N GLU A 69 -7.85 5.55 5.66
CA GLU A 69 -8.21 4.93 4.40
C GLU A 69 -8.59 3.47 4.54
N HIS A 70 -7.89 2.73 5.41
CA HIS A 70 -8.17 1.30 5.53
C HIS A 70 -9.52 1.00 6.19
N THR A 71 -10.19 1.99 6.76
CA THR A 71 -11.53 1.83 7.31
C THR A 71 -12.62 2.06 6.26
N LEU A 72 -12.26 2.56 5.10
CA LEU A 72 -13.20 2.82 4.02
C LEU A 72 -13.34 1.57 3.15
N SER A 73 -14.38 1.55 2.31
CA SER A 73 -14.49 0.50 1.31
C SER A 73 -13.36 0.68 0.29
N LEU A 74 -13.02 -0.40 -0.43
CA LEU A 74 -12.00 -0.28 -1.47
C LEU A 74 -12.45 0.66 -2.57
N ALA A 75 -13.74 0.70 -2.89
CA ALA A 75 -14.25 1.64 -3.88
C ALA A 75 -14.00 3.08 -3.45
N GLU A 76 -14.25 3.39 -2.18
CA GLU A 76 -14.01 4.73 -1.65
C GLU A 76 -12.52 5.08 -1.63
N ALA A 77 -11.67 4.10 -1.27
CA ALA A 77 -10.23 4.32 -1.29
C ALA A 77 -9.75 4.63 -2.70
N VAL A 78 -10.28 3.93 -3.71
CA VAL A 78 -9.91 4.19 -5.10
C VAL A 78 -10.43 5.56 -5.55
N ASP A 79 -11.61 5.97 -5.09
CA ASP A 79 -12.10 7.32 -5.37
C ASP A 79 -11.12 8.37 -4.84
N ASP A 80 -10.65 8.18 -3.60
CA ASP A 80 -9.69 9.11 -3.00
C ASP A 80 -8.39 9.13 -3.76
N LEU A 81 -7.89 7.95 -4.16
CA LEU A 81 -6.67 7.85 -4.97
C LEU A 81 -6.82 8.58 -6.29
N THR A 82 -7.96 8.42 -6.94
CA THR A 82 -8.24 9.10 -8.21
C THR A 82 -8.15 10.61 -8.01
N THR A 83 -8.77 11.11 -6.96
CA THR A 83 -8.76 12.56 -6.67
C THR A 83 -7.35 13.06 -6.40
N ILE A 84 -6.59 12.35 -5.54
CA ILE A 84 -5.24 12.75 -5.18
C ILE A 84 -4.34 12.77 -6.43
N CYS A 85 -4.43 11.74 -7.25
CA CYS A 85 -3.59 11.67 -8.44
C CYS A 85 -3.92 12.78 -9.43
N ARG A 86 -5.21 13.08 -9.63
CA ARG A 86 -5.62 14.19 -10.51
C ARG A 86 -5.09 15.52 -10.00
N ASN A 87 -5.15 15.73 -8.70
CA ASN A 87 -4.66 16.98 -8.11
C ASN A 87 -3.15 17.13 -8.26
N ASN A 88 -2.46 16.04 -8.54
CA ASN A 88 -1.01 16.07 -8.75
C ASN A 88 -0.63 15.87 -10.21
N GLY A 89 -1.55 16.08 -11.14
CA GLY A 89 -1.25 16.07 -12.56
C GLY A 89 -1.62 14.80 -13.32
N GLY A 90 -2.21 13.82 -12.63
CA GLY A 90 -2.63 12.58 -13.26
C GLY A 90 -3.88 12.76 -14.11
N ARG A 91 -4.13 11.79 -14.99
CA ARG A 91 -5.23 11.89 -15.97
C ARG A 91 -6.42 10.99 -15.66
N TYR A 92 -6.24 9.99 -14.77
CA TYR A 92 -7.35 9.13 -14.38
C TYR A 92 -8.14 9.77 -13.23
#